data_19b4eb2ac6031636ce0f62be76355bd1
#
_entry.id   19b4eb2ac6031636ce0f62be76355bd1
#
_cell.length_a   1.000
_cell.length_b   1.000
_cell.length_c   1.000
_cell.angle_alpha   90.00
_cell.angle_beta   90.00
_cell.angle_gamma   90.00
#
_symmetry.space_group_name_H-M   'P 1'
#
loop_
_entity.id
_entity.type
_entity.pdbx_description
1 polymer ?
#
loop_
_entity_poly.entity_id
_entity_poly.type
_entity_poly.pdbx_seq_one_letter_code
_entity_poly.pdbx_strand_id
1 'polypeptide(L)'
;MYITIGSNYADVNISFGFYYDPDYGYVAVETPTPFRVFDTDIWPSSGVMIATGTGNTKARLTSISNTQCQIDADLDGDDIYEWGPDTKNWEDL
;
A
#
# COMPACT_ATOMS: atom_id res chain seq x y z
N MET A 1 11.57 -5.04 4.95
CA MET A 1 10.89 -3.83 5.43
C MET A 1 11.89 -2.94 6.13
N TYR A 2 11.87 -1.67 5.81
CA TYR A 2 12.74 -0.68 6.44
C TYR A 2 11.89 0.37 7.15
N ILE A 3 12.34 0.78 8.33
CA ILE A 3 11.75 1.90 9.04
C ILE A 3 12.84 2.94 9.25
N THR A 4 12.64 4.12 8.70
CA THR A 4 13.55 5.25 8.85
C THR A 4 12.89 6.28 9.75
N ILE A 5 13.56 6.66 10.83
CA ILE A 5 13.04 7.61 11.81
C ILE A 5 13.69 8.97 11.58
N GLY A 6 12.87 9.98 11.28
CA GLY A 6 13.29 11.38 11.22
C GLY A 6 13.09 12.07 12.56
N SER A 7 13.21 13.40 12.57
CA SER A 7 13.07 14.19 13.80
C SER A 7 11.61 14.26 14.28
N ASN A 8 10.63 14.14 13.38
CA ASN A 8 9.21 14.24 13.71
C ASN A 8 8.35 13.29 12.89
N TYR A 9 8.96 12.28 12.24
CA TYR A 9 8.24 11.31 11.42
C TYR A 9 8.96 9.97 11.39
N ALA A 10 8.26 8.93 10.93
CA ALA A 10 8.82 7.63 10.58
C ALA A 10 8.38 7.26 9.17
N ASP A 11 9.32 6.77 8.35
CA ASP A 11 9.05 6.24 7.03
C ASP A 11 9.08 4.71 7.08
N VAL A 12 8.04 4.08 6.55
CA VAL A 12 7.94 2.62 6.44
C VAL A 12 8.05 2.24 4.99
N ASN A 13 9.07 1.44 4.67
CA ASN A 13 9.35 0.98 3.32
C ASN A 13 9.33 -0.54 3.28
N ILE A 14 8.54 -1.12 2.36
CA ILE A 14 8.52 -2.55 2.09
C ILE A 14 9.04 -2.74 0.67
N SER A 15 10.20 -3.41 0.54
CA SER A 15 10.73 -3.79 -0.76
C SER A 15 10.93 -5.31 -0.78
N PHE A 16 10.35 -5.97 -1.80
CA PHE A 16 10.47 -7.41 -1.99
C PHE A 16 9.91 -8.26 -0.84
N GLY A 17 8.79 -7.84 -0.25
CA GLY A 17 8.06 -8.69 0.67
C GLY A 17 7.27 -9.74 -0.12
N PHE A 18 7.40 -11.03 0.26
CA PHE A 18 6.61 -12.11 -0.33
C PHE A 18 5.74 -12.73 0.76
N TYR A 19 4.45 -12.83 0.47
CA TYR A 19 3.49 -13.47 1.34
C TYR A 19 2.85 -14.64 0.62
N TYR A 20 2.74 -15.76 1.30
CA TYR A 20 2.11 -16.96 0.77
C TYR A 20 0.69 -17.08 1.30
N ASP A 21 -0.27 -17.23 0.38
CA ASP A 21 -1.66 -17.51 0.70
C ASP A 21 -2.03 -18.87 0.09
N PRO A 22 -2.55 -19.84 0.89
CA PRO A 22 -2.92 -21.16 0.36
C PRO A 22 -3.98 -21.10 -0.75
N ASP A 23 -4.82 -20.08 -0.75
CA ASP A 23 -5.89 -19.94 -1.74
C ASP A 23 -5.44 -19.19 -3.00
N TYR A 24 -4.50 -18.24 -2.87
CA TYR A 24 -4.12 -17.33 -3.95
C TYR A 24 -2.64 -17.43 -4.35
N GLY A 25 -1.84 -18.23 -3.64
CA GLY A 25 -0.42 -18.38 -3.92
C GLY A 25 0.43 -17.27 -3.34
N TYR A 26 1.50 -16.89 -4.01
CA TYR A 26 2.41 -15.86 -3.54
C TYR A 26 1.93 -14.48 -3.95
N VAL A 27 2.06 -13.54 -3.02
CA VAL A 27 1.80 -12.12 -3.24
C VAL A 27 3.08 -11.36 -2.97
N ALA A 28 3.54 -10.57 -3.95
CA ALA A 28 4.68 -9.69 -3.79
C ALA A 28 4.18 -8.30 -3.38
N VAL A 29 4.78 -7.73 -2.34
CA VAL A 29 4.40 -6.43 -1.81
C VAL A 29 5.60 -5.49 -1.87
N GLU A 30 5.37 -4.27 -2.37
CA GLU A 30 6.37 -3.22 -2.41
C GLU A 30 5.74 -1.86 -2.08
N THR A 31 6.57 -0.92 -1.63
CA THR A 31 6.17 0.47 -1.44
C THR A 31 7.02 1.34 -2.37
N PRO A 32 6.53 1.63 -3.61
CA PRO A 32 7.25 2.55 -4.51
C PRO A 32 7.49 3.91 -3.87
N THR A 33 6.55 4.34 -3.01
CA THR A 33 6.69 5.52 -2.18
C THR A 33 6.50 5.08 -0.73
N PRO A 34 7.51 5.22 0.15
CA PRO A 34 7.39 4.81 1.55
C PRO A 34 6.24 5.53 2.26
N PHE A 35 5.61 4.82 3.19
CA PHE A 35 4.59 5.43 4.05
C PHE A 35 5.26 6.31 5.09
N ARG A 36 4.80 7.55 5.19
CA ARG A 36 5.29 8.52 6.16
C ARG A 36 4.23 8.77 7.23
N VAL A 37 4.59 8.52 8.48
CA VAL A 37 3.75 8.75 9.64
C VAL A 37 4.42 9.80 10.51
N PHE A 38 3.77 10.95 10.69
CA PHE A 38 4.27 11.99 11.60
C PHE A 38 3.97 11.62 13.06
N ASP A 39 4.78 12.13 13.97
CA ASP A 39 4.68 11.80 15.41
C ASP A 39 3.32 12.08 16.01
N THR A 40 2.59 13.05 15.45
CA THR A 40 1.26 13.43 15.91
C THR A 40 0.14 12.62 15.27
N ASP A 41 0.47 11.75 14.30
CA ASP A 41 -0.51 11.01 13.52
C ASP A 41 -0.53 9.54 13.91
N ILE A 42 -1.69 8.91 13.80
CA ILE A 42 -1.86 7.46 13.97
C ILE A 42 -1.67 6.76 12.62
N TRP A 43 -2.08 7.41 11.52
CA TRP A 43 -2.06 6.85 10.17
C TRP A 43 -1.07 7.59 9.28
N PRO A 44 -0.52 6.92 8.26
CA PRO A 44 0.40 7.59 7.34
C PRO A 44 -0.30 8.66 6.52
N SER A 45 0.38 9.78 6.31
CA SER A 45 -0.13 10.91 5.53
C SER A 45 0.26 10.83 4.05
N SER A 46 1.23 10.01 3.70
CA SER A 46 1.69 9.82 2.32
C SER A 46 2.24 8.41 2.13
N GLY A 47 2.31 7.97 0.90
CA GLY A 47 2.90 6.70 0.52
C GLY A 47 2.00 5.89 -0.40
N VAL A 48 2.61 4.90 -1.07
CA VAL A 48 1.92 3.98 -1.97
C VAL A 48 2.46 2.58 -1.73
N MET A 49 1.55 1.61 -1.62
CA MET A 49 1.87 0.19 -1.55
C MET A 49 1.20 -0.54 -2.71
N ILE A 50 1.94 -1.44 -3.36
CA ILE A 50 1.42 -2.29 -4.42
C ILE A 50 1.62 -3.74 -4.03
N ALA A 51 0.52 -4.50 -4.06
CA ALA A 51 0.53 -5.96 -3.88
C ALA A 51 0.26 -6.60 -5.24
N THR A 52 1.19 -7.44 -5.70
CA THR A 52 1.09 -8.15 -6.98
C THR A 52 0.86 -9.62 -6.73
N GLY A 53 -0.21 -10.16 -7.29
CA GLY A 53 -0.57 -11.57 -7.19
C GLY A 53 -0.40 -12.32 -8.49
N THR A 54 -1.04 -13.48 -8.58
CA THR A 54 -1.00 -14.36 -9.73
C THR A 54 -1.54 -13.66 -10.98
N GLY A 55 -0.87 -13.86 -12.13
CA GLY A 55 -1.28 -13.29 -13.41
C GLY A 55 -1.08 -11.78 -13.49
N ASN A 56 -0.15 -11.22 -12.70
CA ASN A 56 0.13 -9.79 -12.60
C ASN A 56 -1.05 -8.96 -12.10
N THR A 57 -2.04 -9.59 -11.48
CA THR A 57 -3.10 -8.82 -10.80
C THR A 57 -2.49 -7.99 -9.68
N LYS A 58 -2.95 -6.77 -9.51
CA LYS A 58 -2.37 -5.83 -8.54
C LYS A 58 -3.45 -5.15 -7.74
N ALA A 59 -3.13 -4.86 -6.49
CA ALA A 59 -3.91 -3.96 -5.65
C ALA A 59 -2.99 -2.82 -5.21
N ARG A 60 -3.47 -1.59 -5.28
CA ARG A 60 -2.69 -0.43 -4.90
C ARG A 60 -3.40 0.33 -3.79
N LEU A 61 -2.65 0.60 -2.73
CA LEU A 61 -3.11 1.40 -1.60
C LEU A 61 -2.31 2.70 -1.59
N THR A 62 -3.01 3.83 -1.74
CA THR A 62 -2.41 5.15 -1.75
C THR A 62 -2.90 5.94 -0.56
N SER A 63 -1.99 6.47 0.26
CA SER A 63 -2.35 7.39 1.33
C SER A 63 -2.65 8.76 0.73
N ILE A 64 -3.85 9.28 0.99
CA ILE A 64 -4.27 10.63 0.56
C ILE A 64 -3.95 11.64 1.64
N SER A 65 -4.24 11.28 2.88
CA SER A 65 -4.02 12.12 4.06
C SER A 65 -3.86 11.21 5.27
N ASN A 66 -3.59 11.80 6.42
CA ASN A 66 -3.48 11.04 7.68
C ASN A 66 -4.80 10.41 8.16
N THR A 67 -5.90 10.63 7.46
CA THR A 67 -7.21 10.05 7.81
C THR A 67 -7.81 9.22 6.69
N GLN A 68 -7.35 9.37 5.44
CA GLN A 68 -7.95 8.73 4.28
C GLN A 68 -6.92 8.07 3.37
N CYS A 69 -7.34 7.01 2.71
CA CYS A 69 -6.56 6.32 1.68
C CYS A 69 -7.44 5.98 0.48
N GLN A 70 -6.80 5.66 -0.63
CA GLN A 70 -7.46 5.16 -1.84
C GLN A 70 -7.00 3.74 -2.13
N ILE A 71 -7.94 2.93 -2.61
CA ILE A 71 -7.66 1.56 -3.06
C ILE A 71 -8.11 1.44 -4.51
N ASP A 72 -7.24 0.93 -5.37
CA ASP A 72 -7.59 0.55 -6.73
C ASP A 72 -6.92 -0.78 -7.07
N ALA A 73 -7.42 -1.43 -8.12
CA ALA A 73 -6.98 -2.76 -8.48
C ALA A 73 -6.93 -2.96 -9.99
N ASP A 74 -5.90 -3.68 -10.42
CA ASP A 74 -5.77 -4.22 -11.77
C ASP A 74 -6.16 -5.70 -11.70
N LEU A 75 -7.33 -6.03 -12.24
CA LEU A 75 -7.93 -7.35 -12.08
C LEU A 75 -7.54 -8.34 -13.18
N ASP A 76 -6.99 -7.87 -14.29
CA ASP A 76 -6.63 -8.71 -15.43
C ASP A 76 -5.12 -8.70 -15.75
N GLY A 77 -4.33 -7.93 -15.02
CA GLY A 77 -2.88 -7.92 -15.16
C GLY A 77 -2.33 -7.14 -16.33
N ASP A 78 -3.10 -6.20 -16.88
CA ASP A 78 -2.70 -5.38 -18.03
C ASP A 78 -2.08 -4.02 -17.66
N ASP A 79 -1.84 -3.78 -16.35
CA ASP A 79 -1.34 -2.54 -15.78
C ASP A 79 -2.33 -1.36 -15.84
N ILE A 80 -3.56 -1.63 -16.19
CA ILE A 80 -4.65 -0.65 -16.14
C ILE A 80 -5.51 -0.99 -14.92
N TYR A 81 -5.67 -0.02 -14.01
CA TYR A 81 -6.47 -0.21 -12.79
C TYR A 81 -7.94 0.05 -13.11
N GLU A 82 -8.65 -1.00 -13.51
CA GLU A 82 -10.05 -0.91 -13.92
C GLU A 82 -11.03 -0.85 -12.75
N TRP A 83 -10.58 -1.27 -11.54
CA TRP A 83 -11.41 -1.18 -10.33
C TRP A 83 -10.93 -0.04 -9.45
N GLY A 84 -11.85 0.79 -9.03
CA GLY A 84 -11.55 1.94 -8.19
C GLY A 84 -11.20 3.19 -9.00
N PRO A 85 -10.57 4.21 -8.40
CA PRO A 85 -10.19 4.24 -6.99
C PRO A 85 -11.39 4.40 -6.06
N ASP A 86 -11.31 3.71 -4.91
CA ASP A 86 -12.30 3.80 -3.85
C ASP A 86 -11.63 4.45 -2.63
N THR A 87 -12.21 5.53 -2.15
CA THR A 87 -11.66 6.28 -1.01
C THR A 87 -12.24 5.73 0.28
N LYS A 88 -11.35 5.41 1.22
CA LYS A 88 -11.69 4.88 2.53
C LYS A 88 -11.05 5.71 3.63
N ASN A 89 -11.66 5.70 4.80
CA ASN A 89 -10.97 6.17 6.00
C ASN A 89 -10.05 5.06 6.50
N TRP A 90 -8.85 5.43 6.95
CA TRP A 90 -7.89 4.47 7.48
C TRP A 90 -8.49 3.63 8.61
N GLU A 91 -9.28 4.24 9.47
CA GLU A 91 -9.90 3.57 10.63
C GLU A 91 -10.95 2.53 10.25
N ASP A 92 -11.43 2.53 9.00
CA ASP A 92 -12.46 1.62 8.50
C ASP A 92 -11.88 0.43 7.73
N LEU A 93 -10.56 0.31 7.64
CA LEU A 93 -9.91 -0.81 6.95
C LEU A 93 -9.82 -2.07 7.82
#